data_b5b1a527e4018e789a0aa6853d2ea924
#
_entry.id   b5b1a527e4018e789a0aa6853d2ea924
#
_cell.length_a   1.000
_cell.length_b   1.000
_cell.length_c   1.000
_cell.angle_alpha   90.00
_cell.angle_beta   90.00
_cell.angle_gamma   90.00
#
_symmetry.space_group_name_H-M   'P 1'
#
loop_
_entity.id
_entity.type
_entity.pdbx_description
1 polymer ?
#
loop_
_entity_poly.entity_id
_entity_poly.type
_entity_poly.pdbx_seq_one_letter_code
_entity_poly.pdbx_strand_id
1 'polypeptide(L)'
;MCDASHGMEDRRIPDSQITVSSVFTGGTYNYHGATNARLNHPAEFNGTSASGAWVAAVDDLYQWIQVNLGVLKMVSGIVLQGREDESQWVTKYQVNYSLDAISWMWVKDANQQIVSHCPNL
;
A
#
# COMPACT_ATOMS: atom_id res chain seq x y z
N MET A 1 -21.52 -6.51 9.04
CA MET A 1 -20.12 -7.02 9.02
C MET A 1 -19.62 -6.95 7.60
N CYS A 2 -18.58 -6.21 7.39
CA CYS A 2 -18.05 -5.96 6.05
C CYS A 2 -16.58 -6.34 6.03
N ASP A 3 -16.31 -7.63 6.04
CA ASP A 3 -14.94 -8.13 6.16
C ASP A 3 -14.43 -8.76 4.86
N ALA A 4 -15.11 -8.48 3.74
CA ALA A 4 -14.64 -8.94 2.45
C ALA A 4 -13.51 -8.02 1.96
N SER A 5 -12.35 -8.61 1.66
CA SER A 5 -11.23 -7.90 1.06
C SER A 5 -11.63 -7.30 -0.29
N HIS A 6 -11.11 -6.10 -0.59
CA HIS A 6 -11.37 -5.43 -1.87
C HIS A 6 -10.48 -5.91 -3.02
N GLY A 7 -9.57 -6.85 -2.80
CA GLY A 7 -8.87 -7.54 -3.87
C GLY A 7 -7.40 -7.18 -4.06
N MET A 8 -6.74 -6.63 -3.05
CA MET A 8 -5.29 -6.40 -3.12
C MET A 8 -4.51 -7.72 -3.12
N GLU A 9 -4.84 -8.64 -2.20
CA GLU A 9 -4.14 -9.91 -2.06
C GLU A 9 -4.42 -10.86 -3.23
N ASP A 10 -5.68 -11.03 -3.58
CA ASP A 10 -6.16 -12.01 -4.57
C ASP A 10 -6.15 -11.49 -6.02
N ARG A 11 -5.60 -10.31 -6.25
CA ARG A 11 -5.45 -9.67 -7.56
C ARG A 11 -6.75 -9.29 -8.29
N ARG A 12 -7.88 -9.24 -7.61
CA ARG A 12 -9.11 -8.66 -8.17
C ARG A 12 -8.94 -7.19 -8.52
N ILE A 13 -8.07 -6.46 -7.78
CA ILE A 13 -7.57 -5.15 -8.21
C ILE A 13 -6.38 -5.39 -9.14
N PRO A 14 -6.46 -5.04 -10.43
CA PRO A 14 -5.37 -5.27 -11.36
C PRO A 14 -4.18 -4.37 -11.07
N ASP A 15 -2.99 -4.78 -11.54
CA ASP A 15 -1.74 -4.07 -11.31
C ASP A 15 -1.76 -2.61 -11.79
N SER A 16 -2.47 -2.34 -12.89
CA SER A 16 -2.65 -0.99 -13.44
C SER A 16 -3.40 -0.01 -12.53
N GLN A 17 -4.11 -0.52 -11.53
CA GLN A 17 -4.87 0.29 -10.55
C GLN A 17 -4.09 0.58 -9.27
N ILE A 18 -2.84 0.17 -9.19
CA ILE A 18 -1.94 0.43 -8.07
C ILE A 18 -0.81 1.35 -8.54
N THR A 19 -0.71 2.53 -7.98
CA THR A 19 0.32 3.51 -8.32
C THR A 19 1.06 3.98 -7.07
N VAL A 20 2.29 4.39 -7.23
CA VAL A 20 3.17 4.82 -6.12
C VAL A 20 3.94 6.07 -6.51
N SER A 21 4.39 6.80 -5.51
CA SER A 21 5.18 8.03 -5.67
C SER A 21 6.55 7.78 -6.29
N SER A 22 7.21 6.70 -5.89
CA SER A 22 8.55 6.34 -6.34
C SER A 22 8.84 4.87 -6.08
N VAL A 23 9.89 4.34 -6.69
CA VAL A 23 10.34 2.96 -6.52
C VAL A 23 11.85 2.94 -6.30
N PHE A 24 12.29 2.22 -5.29
CA PHE A 24 13.70 1.96 -5.05
C PHE A 24 14.28 1.08 -6.17
N THR A 25 15.42 1.46 -6.71
CA THR A 25 16.06 0.79 -7.85
C THR A 25 17.39 0.11 -7.52
N GLY A 26 17.77 0.10 -6.25
CA GLY A 26 19.02 -0.51 -5.77
C GLY A 26 18.81 -1.85 -5.09
N GLY A 27 19.90 -2.47 -4.68
CA GLY A 27 19.91 -3.71 -3.91
C GLY A 27 20.00 -4.98 -4.76
N THR A 28 19.81 -6.11 -4.09
CA THR A 28 19.95 -7.46 -4.68
C THR A 28 18.74 -7.86 -5.53
N TYR A 29 17.60 -7.25 -5.26
CA TYR A 29 16.33 -7.55 -5.94
C TYR A 29 16.08 -6.57 -7.07
N ASN A 30 15.68 -7.09 -8.19
CA ASN A 30 15.50 -6.30 -9.41
C ASN A 30 14.19 -5.52 -9.46
N TYR A 31 13.27 -5.75 -8.52
CA TYR A 31 11.96 -5.13 -8.56
C TYR A 31 11.36 -4.87 -7.18
N HIS A 32 11.06 -3.62 -6.89
CA HIS A 32 10.43 -3.13 -5.66
C HIS A 32 9.14 -2.34 -5.94
N GLY A 33 8.48 -2.64 -7.05
CA GLY A 33 7.42 -1.82 -7.61
C GLY A 33 6.08 -1.91 -6.88
N ALA A 34 5.12 -1.13 -7.37
CA ALA A 34 3.79 -0.99 -6.80
C ALA A 34 3.04 -2.32 -6.63
N THR A 35 3.22 -3.26 -7.54
CA THR A 35 2.53 -4.56 -7.52
C THR A 35 2.96 -5.44 -6.36
N ASN A 36 4.13 -5.19 -5.78
CA ASN A 36 4.63 -5.87 -4.58
C ASN A 36 3.97 -5.39 -3.28
N ALA A 37 3.16 -4.33 -3.34
CA ALA A 37 2.41 -3.83 -2.19
C ALA A 37 1.19 -4.68 -1.81
N ARG A 38 0.98 -5.79 -2.49
CA ARG A 38 -0.11 -6.72 -2.16
C ARG A 38 0.16 -7.44 -0.85
N LEU A 39 -0.90 -7.65 -0.07
CA LEU A 39 -0.80 -8.42 1.16
C LEU A 39 -0.29 -9.84 0.85
N ASN A 40 0.56 -10.37 1.71
CA ASN A 40 1.20 -11.69 1.57
C ASN A 40 1.97 -11.88 0.25
N HIS A 41 2.49 -10.79 -0.32
CA HIS A 41 3.33 -10.87 -1.51
C HIS A 41 4.68 -11.54 -1.18
N PRO A 42 5.03 -12.64 -1.84
CA PRO A 42 6.29 -13.34 -1.58
C PRO A 42 7.50 -12.57 -2.15
N ALA A 43 8.66 -12.77 -1.53
CA ALA A 43 9.94 -12.23 -2.03
C ALA A 43 10.40 -12.85 -3.35
N GLU A 44 9.83 -13.98 -3.72
CA GLU A 44 10.04 -14.63 -5.01
C GLU A 44 8.69 -14.91 -5.67
N PHE A 45 8.51 -14.45 -6.88
CA PHE A 45 7.28 -14.63 -7.62
C PHE A 45 7.56 -15.12 -9.04
N ASN A 46 6.99 -16.26 -9.42
CA ASN A 46 7.15 -16.89 -10.74
C ASN A 46 8.63 -17.12 -11.14
N GLY A 47 9.47 -17.48 -10.19
CA GLY A 47 10.90 -17.72 -10.43
C GLY A 47 11.71 -16.45 -10.68
N THR A 48 11.13 -15.28 -10.43
CA THR A 48 11.82 -13.99 -10.52
C THR A 48 12.09 -13.47 -9.11
N SER A 49 13.33 -13.15 -8.83
CA SER A 49 13.73 -12.54 -7.57
C SER A 49 13.12 -11.13 -7.47
N ALA A 50 12.20 -10.94 -6.53
CA ALA A 50 11.55 -9.68 -6.26
C ALA A 50 11.52 -9.43 -4.75
N SER A 51 11.39 -8.19 -4.31
CA SER A 51 11.18 -7.93 -2.89
C SER A 51 9.76 -8.30 -2.46
N GLY A 52 9.60 -8.71 -1.21
CA GLY A 52 8.29 -9.00 -0.62
C GLY A 52 7.43 -7.78 -0.34
N ALA A 53 7.81 -6.60 -0.87
CA ALA A 53 7.08 -5.35 -0.67
C ALA A 53 7.39 -4.31 -1.75
N TRP A 54 6.51 -3.31 -1.88
CA TRP A 54 6.89 -2.05 -2.49
C TRP A 54 7.88 -1.31 -1.59
N VAL A 55 8.91 -0.74 -2.19
CA VAL A 55 9.92 0.07 -1.50
C VAL A 55 10.06 1.40 -2.22
N ALA A 56 9.83 2.50 -1.52
CA ALA A 56 10.00 3.85 -2.06
C ALA A 56 11.48 4.15 -2.35
N ALA A 57 11.73 5.01 -3.33
CA ALA A 57 13.08 5.41 -3.71
C ALA A 57 13.83 6.16 -2.59
N VAL A 58 13.10 6.88 -1.76
CA VAL A 58 13.63 7.65 -0.63
C VAL A 58 12.76 7.44 0.60
N ASP A 59 13.37 7.53 1.76
CA ASP A 59 12.70 7.40 3.04
C ASP A 59 12.39 8.79 3.60
N ASP A 60 11.27 9.36 3.16
CA ASP A 60 10.79 10.67 3.59
C ASP A 60 9.27 10.65 3.85
N LEU A 61 8.70 11.79 4.22
CA LEU A 61 7.29 11.94 4.56
C LEU A 61 6.36 12.18 3.35
N TYR A 62 6.88 12.15 2.14
CA TYR A 62 6.14 12.49 0.91
C TYR A 62 5.84 11.27 0.04
N GLN A 63 6.14 10.07 0.52
CA GLN A 63 5.87 8.84 -0.22
C GLN A 63 4.42 8.40 -0.05
N TRP A 64 3.85 7.87 -1.13
CA TRP A 64 2.47 7.44 -1.13
C TRP A 64 2.23 6.24 -2.05
N ILE A 65 1.23 5.48 -1.71
CA ILE A 65 0.61 4.47 -2.56
C ILE A 65 -0.86 4.82 -2.77
N GLN A 66 -1.33 4.70 -4.00
CA GLN A 66 -2.71 4.93 -4.38
C GLN A 66 -3.29 3.68 -5.02
N VAL A 67 -4.46 3.29 -4.55
CA VAL A 67 -5.21 2.15 -5.07
C VAL A 67 -6.53 2.64 -5.63
N ASN A 68 -6.76 2.40 -6.93
CA ASN A 68 -8.04 2.65 -7.58
C ASN A 68 -8.92 1.41 -7.42
N LEU A 69 -10.04 1.55 -6.75
CA LEU A 69 -10.98 0.44 -6.50
C LEU A 69 -11.89 0.13 -7.70
N GLY A 70 -11.82 0.95 -8.75
CA GLY A 70 -12.58 0.80 -10.00
C GLY A 70 -14.02 1.30 -9.93
N VAL A 71 -14.71 1.02 -8.85
CA VAL A 71 -16.07 1.52 -8.57
C VAL A 71 -16.14 2.05 -7.14
N LEU A 72 -17.17 2.82 -6.82
CA LEU A 72 -17.39 3.30 -5.45
C LEU A 72 -17.60 2.11 -4.51
N LYS A 73 -16.80 2.07 -3.46
CA LYS A 73 -16.85 1.02 -2.44
C LYS A 73 -16.75 1.64 -1.05
N MET A 74 -17.42 1.02 -0.10
CA MET A 74 -17.22 1.31 1.32
C MET A 74 -15.93 0.62 1.78
N VAL A 75 -14.98 1.41 2.29
CA VAL A 75 -13.75 0.90 2.92
C VAL A 75 -13.85 1.13 4.41
N SER A 76 -13.85 0.06 5.18
CA SER A 76 -13.98 0.10 6.64
C SER A 76 -12.65 -0.04 7.37
N GLY A 77 -11.58 -0.44 6.67
CA GLY A 77 -10.28 -0.63 7.28
C GLY A 77 -9.19 -0.94 6.28
N ILE A 78 -7.96 -0.89 6.75
CA ILE A 78 -6.74 -1.19 6.00
C ILE A 78 -5.90 -2.13 6.84
N VAL A 79 -5.33 -3.15 6.20
CA VAL A 79 -4.34 -4.04 6.80
C VAL A 79 -2.99 -3.77 6.16
N LEU A 80 -1.99 -3.49 6.96
CA LEU A 80 -0.60 -3.34 6.55
C LEU A 80 0.23 -4.51 7.04
N GLN A 81 1.29 -4.79 6.31
CA GLN A 81 2.21 -5.88 6.56
C GLN A 81 3.65 -5.41 6.31
N GLY A 82 4.56 -5.81 7.16
CA GLY A 82 5.99 -5.59 6.92
C GLY A 82 6.50 -6.42 5.75
N ARG A 83 7.67 -6.08 5.27
CA ARG A 83 8.36 -6.81 4.20
C ARG A 83 8.75 -8.21 4.68
N GLU A 84 8.54 -9.22 3.83
CA GLU A 84 8.80 -10.61 4.19
C GLU A 84 10.30 -10.93 4.35
N ASP A 85 11.11 -10.40 3.45
CA ASP A 85 12.51 -10.79 3.27
C ASP A 85 13.52 -9.87 3.99
N GLU A 86 13.05 -8.79 4.59
CA GLU A 86 13.89 -7.81 5.30
C GLU A 86 13.15 -7.21 6.50
N SER A 87 13.89 -6.77 7.50
CA SER A 87 13.32 -6.09 8.68
C SER A 87 12.95 -4.64 8.36
N GLN A 88 11.98 -4.46 7.46
CA GLN A 88 11.51 -3.18 6.98
C GLN A 88 9.99 -3.12 7.03
N TRP A 89 9.45 -2.03 7.57
CA TRP A 89 8.01 -1.78 7.66
C TRP A 89 7.72 -0.28 7.75
N VAL A 90 6.49 0.09 7.44
CA VAL A 90 6.00 1.46 7.61
C VAL A 90 5.77 1.74 9.08
N THR A 91 6.41 2.76 9.62
CA THR A 91 6.31 3.15 11.03
C THR A 91 5.18 4.14 11.30
N LYS A 92 4.79 4.93 10.30
CA LYS A 92 3.70 5.90 10.41
C LYS A 92 3.07 6.14 9.04
N TYR A 93 1.75 6.24 8.99
CA TYR A 93 1.03 6.58 7.78
C TYR A 93 -0.27 7.33 8.08
N GLN A 94 -0.76 8.01 7.06
CA GLN A 94 -2.07 8.65 7.04
C GLN A 94 -2.83 8.15 5.82
N VAL A 95 -4.14 8.20 5.88
CA VAL A 95 -5.02 7.76 4.79
C VAL A 95 -5.86 8.93 4.31
N ASN A 96 -5.91 9.11 3.01
CA ASN A 96 -6.89 9.95 2.37
C ASN A 96 -7.65 9.18 1.29
N TYR A 97 -8.77 9.70 0.86
CA TYR A 97 -9.61 9.08 -0.15
C TYR A 97 -10.17 10.14 -1.11
N SER A 98 -10.54 9.68 -2.29
CA SER A 98 -11.10 10.54 -3.34
C SER A 98 -12.12 9.76 -4.16
N LEU A 99 -13.07 10.48 -4.75
CA LEU A 99 -14.03 9.93 -5.71
C LEU A 99 -13.57 10.12 -7.17
N ASP A 100 -12.62 11.03 -7.41
CA ASP A 100 -12.20 11.48 -8.75
C ASP A 100 -10.68 11.52 -8.95
N ALA A 101 -9.90 11.18 -7.91
CA ALA A 101 -8.44 11.27 -7.86
C ALA A 101 -7.88 12.71 -8.07
N ILE A 102 -8.72 13.72 -7.89
CA ILE A 102 -8.37 15.15 -8.00
C ILE A 102 -8.53 15.83 -6.65
N SER A 103 -9.70 15.66 -6.02
CA SER A 103 -10.02 16.20 -4.71
C SER A 103 -9.89 15.12 -3.66
N TRP A 104 -9.10 15.36 -2.63
CA TRP A 104 -8.76 14.39 -1.60
C TRP A 104 -9.23 14.82 -0.22
N MET A 105 -9.72 13.87 0.56
CA MET A 105 -10.13 14.05 1.94
C MET A 105 -9.35 13.12 2.86
N TRP A 106 -8.86 13.66 3.97
CA TRP A 106 -8.21 12.86 5.00
C TRP A 106 -9.21 12.06 5.81
N VAL A 107 -8.85 10.83 6.14
CA VAL A 107 -9.58 10.05 7.13
C VAL A 107 -9.39 10.70 8.49
N LYS A 108 -10.49 11.00 9.17
CA LYS A 108 -10.52 11.68 10.46
C LYS A 108 -11.21 10.82 11.51
N ASP A 109 -10.81 10.98 12.75
CA ASP A 109 -11.47 10.37 13.89
C ASP A 109 -12.77 11.11 14.29
N ALA A 110 -13.42 10.64 15.36
CA ALA A 110 -14.64 11.24 15.88
C ALA A 110 -14.45 12.70 16.35
N ASN A 111 -13.23 13.12 16.64
CA ASN A 111 -12.87 14.49 17.05
C ASN A 111 -12.43 15.37 15.86
N GLN A 112 -12.62 14.90 14.62
CA GLN A 112 -12.22 15.59 13.40
C GLN A 112 -10.71 15.79 13.24
N GLN A 113 -9.91 14.98 13.93
CA GLN A 113 -8.45 14.98 13.77
C GLN A 113 -8.02 13.98 12.71
N ILE A 114 -7.04 14.35 11.88
CA ILE A 114 -6.46 13.44 10.90
C ILE A 114 -5.81 12.27 11.63
N VAL A 115 -6.24 11.07 11.26
CA VAL A 115 -5.75 9.84 11.88
C VAL A 115 -4.36 9.52 11.35
N SER A 116 -3.41 9.42 12.25
CA SER A 116 -2.07 8.91 11.97
C SER A 116 -1.91 7.57 12.68
N HIS A 117 -1.59 6.55 11.93
CA HIS A 117 -1.42 5.21 12.47
C HIS A 117 0.05 4.85 12.58
N CYS A 118 0.41 4.30 13.74
CA CYS A 118 1.67 3.57 13.91
C CYS A 118 1.29 2.10 13.97
N PRO A 119 1.69 1.27 12.99
CA PRO A 119 1.41 -0.16 13.07
C PRO A 119 2.01 -0.73 14.35
N ASN A 120 1.22 -1.44 15.11
CA ASN A 120 1.74 -2.20 16.25
C ASN A 120 2.56 -3.38 15.69
N LEU A 121 3.76 -3.48 16.16
CA LEU A 121 4.67 -4.59 15.86
C LEU A 121 4.23 -5.86 16.58
#